data_747f4f4627d0a7c783be5918c40c3d07
#
_entry.id   747f4f4627d0a7c783be5918c40c3d07
#
_cell.length_a   1.000
_cell.length_b   1.000
_cell.length_c   1.000
_cell.angle_alpha   90.00
_cell.angle_beta   90.00
_cell.angle_gamma   90.00
#
_symmetry.space_group_name_H-M   'P 1'
#
loop_
_entity.id
_entity.type
_entity.pdbx_description
1 polymer ?
#
loop_
_entity_poly.entity_id
_entity_poly.type
_entity_poly.pdbx_seq_one_letter_code
_entity_poly.pdbx_strand_id
1 'polypeptide(L)'
;SLDTIPVPVPLNFTPADSNWYFLQTAEEGKAVHYWLTDSLIWKQDTLQVEVSYLKSDSMNILRPQTDTVQFTVRRRPVEKKKKKKDDEPEPTKFLSVNTHAPSSMDVFDYITMTFEEPVARFDSAAIHLRQKVDTIWTDVPFEFEHDSLDVRRYNLYYDWEPGGEYEFAVDSTAFHGIYGLFTDKIKQAFKVRQIEEYGNVFLNITGADSIAFVELLDNQDKVLRRRPVIDGRAEFYYLNPGKYGARLVNDTNGNGVWDAGDYEKGIQPEMVYYYPHIIEFKANWDATQDWNVTAVP
;
A
#
# COMPACT_ATOMS: atom_id res chain seq x y z
N SER A 1 2.76 9.06 -17.54
CA SER A 1 3.36 9.90 -16.48
C SER A 1 2.77 11.28 -16.57
N LEU A 2 2.35 11.86 -15.44
CA LEU A 2 2.01 13.27 -15.35
C LEU A 2 3.32 14.05 -15.43
N ASP A 3 3.77 14.41 -16.62
CA ASP A 3 4.99 15.23 -16.83
C ASP A 3 4.83 16.64 -16.24
N THR A 4 3.61 17.02 -15.89
CA THR A 4 3.30 18.26 -15.14
C THR A 4 2.15 17.98 -14.19
N ILE A 5 2.43 18.01 -12.89
CA ILE A 5 1.39 17.96 -11.87
C ILE A 5 0.62 19.29 -11.92
N PRO A 6 -0.72 19.28 -12.05
CA PRO A 6 -1.49 20.50 -12.12
C PRO A 6 -1.35 21.33 -10.84
N VAL A 7 -1.16 22.62 -10.97
CA VAL A 7 -1.17 23.56 -9.84
C VAL A 7 -2.56 24.20 -9.75
N PRO A 8 -3.29 24.01 -8.64
CA PRO A 8 -4.63 24.60 -8.49
C PRO A 8 -4.50 26.11 -8.19
N VAL A 9 -5.20 26.91 -8.99
CA VAL A 9 -5.27 28.37 -8.80
C VAL A 9 -6.62 28.70 -8.14
N PRO A 10 -6.63 29.32 -6.95
CA PRO A 10 -7.87 29.69 -6.26
C PRO A 10 -8.69 30.72 -7.05
N LEU A 11 -10.02 30.54 -7.12
CA LEU A 11 -10.94 31.46 -7.78
C LEU A 11 -11.86 32.20 -6.80
N ASN A 12 -12.28 31.56 -5.70
CA ASN A 12 -13.25 32.12 -4.76
C ASN A 12 -12.72 32.26 -3.32
N PHE A 13 -11.43 32.04 -3.12
CA PHE A 13 -10.76 32.22 -1.83
C PHE A 13 -9.36 32.75 -2.01
N THR A 14 -8.79 33.31 -0.93
CA THR A 14 -7.41 33.81 -0.93
C THR A 14 -6.62 33.04 0.13
N PRO A 15 -5.64 32.20 -0.26
CA PRO A 15 -4.77 31.52 0.69
C PRO A 15 -3.94 32.52 1.52
N ALA A 16 -3.67 32.17 2.78
CA ALA A 16 -2.81 32.99 3.65
C ALA A 16 -1.35 32.98 3.18
N ASP A 17 -0.91 31.85 2.64
CA ASP A 17 0.43 31.66 2.06
C ASP A 17 0.43 30.66 0.90
N SER A 18 1.60 30.43 0.29
CA SER A 18 1.78 29.48 -0.81
C SER A 18 1.64 28.02 -0.39
N ASN A 19 1.70 27.71 0.91
CA ASN A 19 1.67 26.36 1.47
C ASN A 19 0.28 25.98 1.96
N TRP A 20 -0.77 26.51 1.34
CA TRP A 20 -2.16 26.23 1.72
C TRP A 20 -2.62 24.79 1.41
N TYR A 21 -1.81 24.04 0.68
CA TYR A 21 -1.97 22.60 0.45
C TYR A 21 -0.60 21.93 0.31
N PHE A 22 -0.58 20.61 0.48
CA PHE A 22 0.50 19.77 -0.02
C PHE A 22 -0.09 18.66 -0.92
N LEU A 23 0.77 18.08 -1.73
CA LEU A 23 0.41 17.21 -2.80
C LEU A 23 0.85 15.78 -2.52
N GLN A 24 -0.02 14.82 -2.84
CA GLN A 24 0.27 13.40 -2.87
C GLN A 24 -0.13 12.82 -4.22
N THR A 25 0.79 12.14 -4.88
CA THR A 25 0.46 11.30 -6.05
C THR A 25 0.06 9.92 -5.58
N ALA A 26 -0.95 9.34 -6.22
CA ALA A 26 -1.45 8.00 -5.95
C ALA A 26 -1.65 7.23 -7.26
N GLU A 27 -1.87 5.90 -7.16
CA GLU A 27 -2.16 5.04 -8.30
C GLU A 27 -1.10 5.14 -9.42
N GLU A 28 0.17 5.06 -9.06
CA GLU A 28 1.29 5.16 -10.00
C GLU A 28 1.26 6.46 -10.83
N GLY A 29 0.84 7.56 -10.21
CA GLY A 29 0.75 8.87 -10.85
C GLY A 29 -0.54 9.12 -11.64
N LYS A 30 -1.54 8.24 -11.57
CA LYS A 30 -2.85 8.43 -12.22
C LYS A 30 -3.81 9.29 -11.41
N ALA A 31 -3.58 9.42 -10.11
CA ALA A 31 -4.38 10.26 -9.21
C ALA A 31 -3.49 11.23 -8.44
N VAL A 32 -4.05 12.41 -8.16
CA VAL A 32 -3.39 13.45 -7.37
C VAL A 32 -4.34 13.91 -6.29
N HIS A 33 -3.86 13.89 -5.04
CA HIS A 33 -4.58 14.37 -3.88
C HIS A 33 -3.96 15.70 -3.41
N TYR A 34 -4.81 16.70 -3.22
CA TYR A 34 -4.43 18.00 -2.64
C TYR A 34 -4.98 18.06 -1.21
N TRP A 35 -4.08 18.00 -0.24
CA TRP A 35 -4.42 18.07 1.17
C TRP A 35 -4.37 19.53 1.63
N LEU A 36 -5.52 20.11 1.92
CA LEU A 36 -5.62 21.51 2.31
C LEU A 36 -5.13 21.69 3.75
N THR A 37 -4.16 22.58 3.97
CA THR A 37 -3.59 22.87 5.29
C THR A 37 -4.18 24.11 5.93
N ASP A 38 -4.65 25.07 5.12
CA ASP A 38 -5.25 26.31 5.62
C ASP A 38 -6.67 26.09 6.14
N SER A 39 -6.87 26.29 7.44
CA SER A 39 -8.16 26.09 8.11
C SER A 39 -9.26 27.05 7.66
N LEU A 40 -8.92 28.22 7.12
CA LEU A 40 -9.89 29.16 6.56
C LEU A 40 -10.43 28.68 5.19
N ILE A 41 -9.66 27.84 4.50
CA ILE A 41 -10.03 27.29 3.20
C ILE A 41 -10.86 26.02 3.38
N TRP A 42 -10.35 25.00 4.07
CA TRP A 42 -11.06 23.71 4.15
C TRP A 42 -12.36 23.74 4.97
N LYS A 43 -12.61 24.83 5.73
CA LYS A 43 -13.90 25.06 6.43
C LYS A 43 -14.98 25.69 5.56
N GLN A 44 -14.65 26.14 4.35
CA GLN A 44 -15.63 26.72 3.43
C GLN A 44 -16.57 25.65 2.85
N ASP A 45 -17.82 26.04 2.58
CA ASP A 45 -18.81 25.12 2.01
C ASP A 45 -18.55 24.81 0.53
N THR A 46 -17.89 25.72 -0.19
CA THR A 46 -17.61 25.60 -1.62
C THR A 46 -16.24 26.19 -1.93
N LEU A 47 -15.41 25.41 -2.63
CA LEU A 47 -14.11 25.83 -3.14
C LEU A 47 -14.13 25.76 -4.66
N GLN A 48 -13.64 26.80 -5.33
CA GLN A 48 -13.46 26.85 -6.77
C GLN A 48 -11.98 27.06 -7.09
N VAL A 49 -11.45 26.21 -7.93
CA VAL A 49 -10.08 26.28 -8.41
C VAL A 49 -10.02 26.13 -9.92
N GLU A 50 -9.09 26.80 -10.54
CA GLU A 50 -8.71 26.58 -11.93
C GLU A 50 -7.53 25.61 -11.95
N VAL A 51 -7.60 24.60 -12.83
CA VAL A 51 -6.57 23.58 -12.95
C VAL A 51 -6.13 23.49 -14.41
N SER A 52 -4.85 23.71 -14.66
CA SER A 52 -4.26 23.61 -16.00
C SER A 52 -3.45 22.31 -16.11
N TYR A 53 -3.67 21.56 -17.18
CA TYR A 53 -2.99 20.28 -17.44
C TYR A 53 -2.87 20.03 -18.94
N LEU A 54 -2.06 19.03 -19.31
CA LEU A 54 -1.91 18.61 -20.69
C LEU A 54 -2.89 17.47 -20.98
N LYS A 55 -3.67 17.61 -22.05
CA LYS A 55 -4.62 16.60 -22.54
C LYS A 55 -4.30 16.22 -23.98
N SER A 56 -4.33 14.91 -24.27
CA SER A 56 -4.21 14.42 -25.65
C SER A 56 -5.45 14.79 -26.46
N ASP A 57 -5.22 15.34 -27.65
CA ASP A 57 -6.26 15.53 -28.66
C ASP A 57 -6.53 14.24 -29.44
N SER A 58 -7.42 14.31 -30.45
CA SER A 58 -7.77 13.17 -31.32
C SER A 58 -6.60 12.63 -32.17
N MET A 59 -5.50 13.35 -32.24
CA MET A 59 -4.26 12.97 -32.94
C MET A 59 -3.14 12.56 -31.98
N ASN A 60 -3.47 12.30 -30.70
CA ASN A 60 -2.51 11.99 -29.61
C ASN A 60 -1.48 13.08 -29.37
N ILE A 61 -1.76 14.34 -29.71
CA ILE A 61 -0.88 15.47 -29.41
C ILE A 61 -1.32 16.07 -28.08
N LEU A 62 -0.38 16.23 -27.16
CA LEU A 62 -0.64 16.89 -25.86
C LEU A 62 -0.83 18.38 -26.06
N ARG A 63 -1.97 18.90 -25.60
CA ARG A 63 -2.32 20.33 -25.63
C ARG A 63 -2.67 20.82 -24.24
N PRO A 64 -2.30 22.07 -23.89
CA PRO A 64 -2.73 22.69 -22.64
C PRO A 64 -4.27 22.80 -22.61
N GLN A 65 -4.85 22.34 -21.51
CA GLN A 65 -6.26 22.54 -21.18
C GLN A 65 -6.37 23.13 -19.78
N THR A 66 -7.34 24.01 -19.59
CA THR A 66 -7.64 24.65 -18.31
C THR A 66 -9.12 24.39 -17.99
N ASP A 67 -9.38 23.82 -16.82
CA ASP A 67 -10.73 23.54 -16.36
C ASP A 67 -10.97 24.20 -14.99
N THR A 68 -12.20 24.69 -14.79
CA THR A 68 -12.64 25.16 -13.47
C THR A 68 -13.30 23.99 -12.73
N VAL A 69 -12.77 23.67 -11.57
CA VAL A 69 -13.28 22.60 -10.70
C VAL A 69 -13.91 23.22 -9.46
N GLN A 70 -15.13 22.79 -9.15
CA GLN A 70 -15.87 23.20 -7.96
C GLN A 70 -16.02 22.02 -7.02
N PHE A 71 -15.57 22.19 -5.78
CA PHE A 71 -15.75 21.24 -4.68
C PHE A 71 -16.81 21.79 -3.74
N THR A 72 -17.81 20.99 -3.39
CA THR A 72 -18.86 21.36 -2.44
C THR A 72 -18.95 20.33 -1.34
N VAL A 73 -18.92 20.78 -0.09
CA VAL A 73 -19.06 19.90 1.07
C VAL A 73 -20.49 19.36 1.12
N ARG A 74 -20.67 18.07 0.90
CA ARG A 74 -21.97 17.40 1.14
C ARG A 74 -22.13 17.19 2.63
N ARG A 75 -22.85 18.09 3.30
CA ARG A 75 -23.32 17.83 4.66
C ARG A 75 -24.41 16.75 4.57
N ARG A 76 -24.20 15.58 5.20
CA ARG A 76 -25.30 14.63 5.37
C ARG A 76 -26.42 15.34 6.13
N PRO A 77 -27.70 15.25 5.69
CA PRO A 77 -28.80 15.78 6.45
C PRO A 77 -28.70 15.17 7.87
N VAL A 78 -28.60 16.01 8.87
CA VAL A 78 -28.75 15.57 10.26
C VAL A 78 -30.20 15.10 10.34
N GLU A 79 -30.44 13.78 10.40
CA GLU A 79 -31.73 13.26 10.77
C GLU A 79 -32.12 13.98 12.06
N LYS A 80 -33.24 14.74 12.01
CA LYS A 80 -33.80 15.37 13.21
C LYS A 80 -34.20 14.25 14.16
N LYS A 81 -33.24 13.75 14.95
CA LYS A 81 -33.51 12.90 16.10
C LYS A 81 -34.50 13.69 16.96
N LYS A 82 -35.69 13.12 17.15
CA LYS A 82 -36.71 13.64 18.08
C LYS A 82 -35.98 14.04 19.35
N LYS A 83 -36.18 15.28 19.81
CA LYS A 83 -35.65 15.83 21.05
C LYS A 83 -35.78 14.78 22.15
N LYS A 84 -34.72 14.08 22.48
CA LYS A 84 -34.53 13.42 23.77
C LYS A 84 -34.01 14.49 24.70
N LYS A 85 -34.58 14.49 25.88
CA LYS A 85 -34.27 15.39 26.97
C LYS A 85 -32.79 15.40 27.31
N ASP A 86 -32.31 16.63 27.55
CA ASP A 86 -31.22 17.05 28.44
C ASP A 86 -29.89 16.27 28.46
N ASP A 87 -28.81 16.99 28.10
CA ASP A 87 -27.44 16.86 28.62
C ASP A 87 -26.64 15.55 28.33
N GLU A 88 -26.81 14.87 27.20
CA GLU A 88 -25.73 13.99 26.74
C GLU A 88 -24.76 14.82 25.89
N PRO A 89 -23.47 14.90 26.26
CA PRO A 89 -22.45 15.55 25.43
C PRO A 89 -22.42 14.88 24.05
N GLU A 90 -22.23 15.69 23.00
CA GLU A 90 -22.08 15.14 21.65
C GLU A 90 -20.91 14.11 21.66
N PRO A 91 -21.08 12.95 21.00
CA PRO A 91 -20.03 11.94 20.99
C PRO A 91 -18.77 12.52 20.37
N THR A 92 -17.65 12.39 21.06
CA THR A 92 -16.33 12.82 20.57
C THR A 92 -16.04 12.13 19.23
N LYS A 93 -15.77 12.91 18.19
CA LYS A 93 -15.37 12.39 16.90
C LYS A 93 -13.85 12.18 16.92
N PHE A 94 -13.43 10.94 16.77
CA PHE A 94 -12.03 10.57 16.69
C PHE A 94 -11.51 10.54 15.25
N LEU A 95 -10.20 10.68 15.10
CA LEU A 95 -9.49 10.40 13.85
C LEU A 95 -9.62 8.91 13.53
N SER A 96 -10.23 8.62 12.41
CA SER A 96 -10.41 7.24 11.96
C SER A 96 -9.08 6.65 11.47
N VAL A 97 -8.76 5.44 11.91
CA VAL A 97 -7.59 4.69 11.48
C VAL A 97 -7.99 3.25 11.17
N ASN A 98 -7.55 2.77 10.02
CA ASN A 98 -7.64 1.36 9.66
C ASN A 98 -6.30 0.70 9.98
N THR A 99 -6.31 -0.22 10.93
CA THR A 99 -5.11 -0.96 11.34
C THR A 99 -5.17 -2.37 10.75
N HIS A 100 -4.21 -2.70 9.90
CA HIS A 100 -4.03 -4.06 9.43
C HIS A 100 -3.09 -4.80 10.38
N ALA A 101 -3.67 -5.48 11.35
CA ALA A 101 -3.03 -6.45 12.24
C ALA A 101 -3.94 -7.67 12.31
N PRO A 102 -3.80 -8.65 11.37
CA PRO A 102 -4.66 -9.81 11.30
C PRO A 102 -4.48 -10.68 12.55
N SER A 103 -5.53 -11.35 13.00
CA SER A 103 -5.47 -12.25 14.17
C SER A 103 -4.47 -13.40 14.02
N SER A 104 -4.16 -13.78 12.78
CA SER A 104 -3.09 -14.70 12.40
C SER A 104 -2.19 -13.99 11.39
N MET A 105 -1.00 -13.59 11.83
CA MET A 105 -0.05 -12.79 11.06
C MET A 105 1.02 -13.70 10.44
N ASP A 106 1.41 -13.42 9.21
CA ASP A 106 2.52 -14.10 8.56
C ASP A 106 3.89 -13.62 9.13
N VAL A 107 4.88 -14.50 9.16
CA VAL A 107 6.23 -14.19 9.70
C VAL A 107 6.97 -13.08 8.95
N PHE A 108 6.55 -12.77 7.73
CA PHE A 108 7.14 -11.73 6.86
C PHE A 108 6.27 -10.49 6.76
N ASP A 109 5.13 -10.46 7.46
CA ASP A 109 4.18 -9.36 7.42
C ASP A 109 4.56 -8.24 8.39
N TYR A 110 3.86 -7.12 8.33
CA TYR A 110 4.06 -5.97 9.19
C TYR A 110 2.70 -5.31 9.50
N ILE A 111 2.63 -4.56 10.60
CA ILE A 111 1.41 -3.85 10.95
C ILE A 111 1.34 -2.55 10.17
N THR A 112 0.23 -2.32 9.50
CA THR A 112 -0.02 -1.07 8.77
C THR A 112 -1.15 -0.29 9.43
N MET A 113 -0.93 1.00 9.64
CA MET A 113 -1.95 1.96 10.07
C MET A 113 -2.23 2.94 8.94
N THR A 114 -3.47 3.02 8.46
CA THR A 114 -3.88 3.98 7.43
C THR A 114 -4.94 4.91 8.01
N PHE A 115 -4.61 6.20 8.10
CA PHE A 115 -5.47 7.24 8.64
C PHE A 115 -6.41 7.83 7.59
N GLU A 116 -7.56 8.37 7.99
CA GLU A 116 -8.47 9.03 7.05
C GLU A 116 -7.92 10.36 6.52
N GLU A 117 -7.00 11.00 7.27
CA GLU A 117 -6.30 12.23 6.90
C GLU A 117 -4.80 12.13 7.26
N PRO A 118 -3.93 12.94 6.68
CA PRO A 118 -2.53 12.96 7.07
C PRO A 118 -2.32 13.32 8.54
N VAL A 119 -1.32 12.72 9.15
CA VAL A 119 -0.96 12.94 10.55
C VAL A 119 -0.08 14.19 10.65
N ALA A 120 -0.51 15.19 11.45
CA ALA A 120 0.27 16.39 11.71
C ALA A 120 1.39 16.16 12.74
N ARG A 121 1.13 15.31 13.73
CA ARG A 121 2.09 14.93 14.77
C ARG A 121 1.66 13.63 15.45
N PHE A 122 2.60 12.90 16.00
CA PHE A 122 2.34 11.73 16.84
C PHE A 122 3.35 11.64 17.98
N ASP A 123 2.98 10.90 19.02
CA ASP A 123 3.84 10.55 20.14
C ASP A 123 4.27 9.08 20.00
N SER A 124 5.54 8.85 19.69
CA SER A 124 6.08 7.51 19.55
C SER A 124 6.09 6.71 20.85
N ALA A 125 6.16 7.39 22.01
CA ALA A 125 6.10 6.73 23.32
C ALA A 125 4.71 6.18 23.65
N ALA A 126 3.67 6.61 22.94
CA ALA A 126 2.30 6.13 23.07
C ALA A 126 1.96 4.95 22.15
N ILE A 127 2.96 4.39 21.44
CA ILE A 127 2.82 3.22 20.58
C ILE A 127 3.55 2.06 21.25
N HIS A 128 2.87 0.93 21.43
CA HIS A 128 3.38 -0.22 22.17
C HIS A 128 3.26 -1.49 21.36
N LEU A 129 4.32 -2.27 21.35
CA LEU A 129 4.31 -3.66 20.91
C LEU A 129 4.74 -4.53 22.07
N ARG A 130 3.96 -5.55 22.40
CA ARG A 130 4.24 -6.48 23.48
C ARG A 130 4.22 -7.90 22.98
N GLN A 131 5.19 -8.67 23.42
CA GLN A 131 5.24 -10.10 23.22
C GLN A 131 4.81 -10.82 24.51
N LYS A 132 4.07 -11.89 24.38
CA LYS A 132 3.70 -12.73 25.50
C LYS A 132 4.75 -13.81 25.71
N VAL A 133 5.47 -13.71 26.82
CA VAL A 133 6.43 -14.72 27.26
C VAL A 133 5.82 -15.44 28.45
N ASP A 134 5.54 -16.74 28.31
CA ASP A 134 4.74 -17.55 29.23
C ASP A 134 3.33 -16.95 29.43
N THR A 135 3.15 -16.20 30.52
CA THR A 135 1.86 -15.56 30.86
C THR A 135 1.95 -14.05 30.98
N ILE A 136 3.14 -13.47 30.76
CA ILE A 136 3.43 -12.05 30.98
C ILE A 136 3.61 -11.35 29.63
N TRP A 137 3.00 -10.18 29.51
CA TRP A 137 3.22 -9.29 28.38
C TRP A 137 4.44 -8.41 28.64
N THR A 138 5.43 -8.48 27.74
CA THR A 138 6.69 -7.73 27.82
C THR A 138 6.80 -6.80 26.62
N ASP A 139 7.13 -5.53 26.83
CA ASP A 139 7.38 -4.59 25.75
C ASP A 139 8.62 -5.01 24.96
N VAL A 140 8.51 -4.94 23.64
CA VAL A 140 9.58 -5.26 22.71
C VAL A 140 9.89 -4.06 21.81
N PRO A 141 11.16 -3.83 21.41
CA PRO A 141 11.51 -2.75 20.49
C PRO A 141 10.98 -3.07 19.10
N PHE A 142 10.60 -2.04 18.34
CA PHE A 142 10.11 -2.16 16.96
C PHE A 142 10.57 -0.94 16.14
N GLU A 143 10.52 -1.08 14.82
CA GLU A 143 10.71 0.02 13.89
C GLU A 143 9.34 0.57 13.48
N PHE A 144 9.19 1.90 13.50
CA PHE A 144 7.94 2.57 13.12
C PHE A 144 8.24 3.68 12.12
N GLU A 145 7.75 3.52 10.91
CA GLU A 145 8.09 4.35 9.78
C GLU A 145 6.87 4.91 9.07
N HIS A 146 7.01 6.13 8.56
CA HIS A 146 6.05 6.73 7.65
C HIS A 146 6.26 6.16 6.24
N ASP A 147 5.17 5.74 5.58
CA ASP A 147 5.24 5.25 4.21
C ASP A 147 5.60 6.38 3.24
N SER A 148 6.58 6.17 2.38
CA SER A 148 7.06 7.18 1.43
C SER A 148 6.07 7.48 0.30
N LEU A 149 5.12 6.58 0.04
CA LEU A 149 4.16 6.66 -1.07
C LEU A 149 2.76 7.12 -0.61
N ASP A 150 2.40 6.91 0.66
CA ASP A 150 1.11 7.34 1.22
C ASP A 150 1.30 8.13 2.51
N VAL A 151 1.10 9.44 2.45
CA VAL A 151 1.23 10.38 3.59
C VAL A 151 0.32 10.06 4.78
N ARG A 152 -0.65 9.15 4.60
CA ARG A 152 -1.57 8.71 5.64
C ARG A 152 -1.19 7.37 6.25
N ARG A 153 -0.13 6.72 5.74
CA ARG A 153 0.24 5.37 6.12
C ARG A 153 1.49 5.34 6.97
N TYR A 154 1.44 4.52 8.01
CA TYR A 154 2.56 4.20 8.88
C TYR A 154 2.67 2.70 8.99
N ASN A 155 3.89 2.20 9.02
CA ASN A 155 4.21 0.79 9.09
C ASN A 155 5.04 0.51 10.35
N LEU A 156 4.70 -0.58 11.04
CA LEU A 156 5.46 -1.11 12.17
C LEU A 156 6.09 -2.42 11.74
N TYR A 157 7.40 -2.47 11.80
CA TYR A 157 8.22 -3.65 11.48
C TYR A 157 8.79 -4.27 12.75
N TYR A 158 8.80 -5.58 12.78
CA TYR A 158 9.38 -6.37 13.85
C TYR A 158 9.78 -7.74 13.31
N ASP A 159 10.85 -8.33 13.84
CA ASP A 159 11.25 -9.70 13.51
C ASP A 159 10.39 -10.68 14.31
N TRP A 160 9.25 -11.06 13.72
CA TRP A 160 8.27 -11.90 14.38
C TRP A 160 8.80 -13.30 14.70
N GLU A 161 8.70 -13.72 15.95
CA GLU A 161 8.96 -15.11 16.31
C GLU A 161 7.81 -16.02 15.85
N PRO A 162 8.08 -17.08 15.08
CA PRO A 162 7.05 -18.02 14.64
C PRO A 162 6.29 -18.62 15.83
N GLY A 163 4.97 -18.59 15.77
CA GLY A 163 4.10 -19.06 16.85
C GLY A 163 3.97 -18.10 18.04
N GLY A 164 4.68 -16.97 18.03
CA GLY A 164 4.60 -15.97 19.08
C GLY A 164 3.23 -15.31 19.18
N GLU A 165 2.83 -14.93 20.39
CA GLU A 165 1.63 -14.14 20.66
C GLU A 165 2.03 -12.69 20.95
N TYR A 166 1.38 -11.74 20.28
CA TYR A 166 1.69 -10.33 20.35
C TYR A 166 0.46 -9.49 20.62
N GLU A 167 0.68 -8.30 21.17
CA GLU A 167 -0.31 -7.27 21.39
C GLU A 167 0.24 -5.94 20.88
N PHE A 168 -0.44 -5.35 19.88
CA PHE A 168 -0.20 -4.00 19.43
C PHE A 168 -1.19 -3.06 20.12
N ALA A 169 -0.71 -1.96 20.68
CA ALA A 169 -1.54 -0.97 21.32
C ALA A 169 -1.09 0.46 21.02
N VAL A 170 -2.05 1.36 20.94
CA VAL A 170 -1.83 2.81 20.78
C VAL A 170 -2.70 3.51 21.79
N ASP A 171 -2.10 4.40 22.56
CA ASP A 171 -2.83 5.18 23.56
C ASP A 171 -3.74 6.23 22.92
N SER A 172 -4.78 6.65 23.63
CA SER A 172 -5.63 7.73 23.17
C SER A 172 -4.81 9.00 22.96
N THR A 173 -5.14 9.77 21.93
CA THR A 173 -4.45 11.02 21.56
C THR A 173 -3.01 10.86 21.03
N ALA A 174 -2.54 9.64 20.79
CA ALA A 174 -1.19 9.39 20.24
C ALA A 174 -0.96 10.03 18.87
N PHE A 175 -1.97 10.06 18.03
CA PHE A 175 -1.89 10.68 16.70
C PHE A 175 -2.87 11.84 16.58
N HIS A 176 -2.42 12.93 15.98
CA HIS A 176 -3.23 14.10 15.64
C HIS A 176 -3.20 14.34 14.14
N GLY A 177 -4.37 14.40 13.54
CA GLY A 177 -4.55 14.72 12.13
C GLY A 177 -4.43 16.22 11.83
N ILE A 178 -4.25 16.55 10.54
CA ILE A 178 -4.11 17.94 10.10
C ILE A 178 -5.37 18.78 10.30
N TYR A 179 -6.55 18.12 10.44
CA TYR A 179 -7.84 18.80 10.66
C TYR A 179 -8.24 18.87 12.13
N GLY A 180 -7.34 18.50 13.04
CA GLY A 180 -7.50 18.66 14.49
C GLY A 180 -8.18 17.52 15.21
N LEU A 181 -8.49 16.42 14.51
CA LEU A 181 -8.94 15.18 15.14
C LEU A 181 -7.76 14.44 15.77
N PHE A 182 -8.02 13.58 16.73
CA PHE A 182 -7.03 12.72 17.36
C PHE A 182 -7.56 11.29 17.48
N THR A 183 -6.66 10.31 17.58
CA THR A 183 -7.04 8.90 17.70
C THR A 183 -7.61 8.56 19.07
N ASP A 184 -8.58 7.65 19.11
CA ASP A 184 -8.89 6.89 20.32
C ASP A 184 -7.84 5.79 20.52
N LYS A 185 -7.89 5.13 21.67
CA LYS A 185 -6.99 4.00 21.96
C LYS A 185 -7.27 2.83 21.00
N ILE A 186 -6.19 2.16 20.60
CA ILE A 186 -6.24 0.94 19.77
C ILE A 186 -5.60 -0.17 20.59
N LYS A 187 -6.16 -1.37 20.50
CA LYS A 187 -5.59 -2.55 21.10
C LYS A 187 -5.96 -3.77 20.26
N GLN A 188 -4.97 -4.47 19.76
CA GLN A 188 -5.15 -5.68 18.94
C GLN A 188 -4.16 -6.75 19.37
N ALA A 189 -4.67 -7.93 19.68
CA ALA A 189 -3.85 -9.11 19.94
C ALA A 189 -3.88 -10.02 18.72
N PHE A 190 -2.74 -10.62 18.39
CA PHE A 190 -2.59 -11.52 17.26
C PHE A 190 -1.55 -12.60 17.57
N LYS A 191 -1.56 -13.64 16.77
CA LYS A 191 -0.60 -14.73 16.82
C LYS A 191 0.14 -14.82 15.49
N VAL A 192 1.46 -15.00 15.55
CA VAL A 192 2.28 -15.27 14.36
C VAL A 192 2.21 -16.75 14.01
N ARG A 193 2.12 -17.04 12.74
CA ARG A 193 2.03 -18.41 12.22
C ARG A 193 3.34 -19.17 12.46
N GLN A 194 3.22 -20.48 12.58
CA GLN A 194 4.35 -21.37 12.69
C GLN A 194 5.03 -21.58 11.33
N ILE A 195 6.35 -21.84 11.31
CA ILE A 195 7.09 -22.09 10.07
C ILE A 195 6.51 -23.31 9.32
N GLU A 196 6.08 -24.32 10.07
CA GLU A 196 5.48 -25.56 9.55
C GLU A 196 4.15 -25.34 8.83
N GLU A 197 3.55 -24.17 8.98
CA GLU A 197 2.31 -23.81 8.25
C GLU A 197 2.57 -23.35 6.81
N TYR A 198 3.82 -23.08 6.45
CA TYR A 198 4.24 -22.68 5.12
C TYR A 198 4.84 -23.83 4.33
N GLY A 199 5.05 -23.61 3.04
CA GLY A 199 5.86 -24.42 2.16
C GLY A 199 6.81 -23.55 1.36
N ASN A 200 7.75 -24.20 0.67
CA ASN A 200 8.71 -23.53 -0.19
C ASN A 200 8.59 -24.05 -1.62
N VAL A 201 8.92 -23.19 -2.59
CA VAL A 201 8.97 -23.55 -4.01
C VAL A 201 10.32 -23.19 -4.56
N PHE A 202 10.97 -24.16 -5.19
CA PHE A 202 12.25 -24.04 -5.85
C PHE A 202 12.08 -24.38 -7.34
N LEU A 203 12.43 -23.43 -8.20
CA LEU A 203 12.40 -23.63 -9.64
C LEU A 203 13.83 -23.66 -10.16
N ASN A 204 14.27 -24.83 -10.69
CA ASN A 204 15.52 -24.98 -11.39
C ASN A 204 15.29 -24.63 -12.86
N ILE A 205 15.90 -23.57 -13.33
CA ILE A 205 15.62 -22.96 -14.63
C ILE A 205 16.80 -23.13 -15.55
N THR A 206 16.54 -23.62 -16.74
CA THR A 206 17.54 -23.74 -17.83
C THR A 206 17.05 -23.01 -19.06
N GLY A 207 17.97 -22.39 -19.81
CA GLY A 207 17.67 -21.66 -21.05
C GLY A 207 17.14 -20.25 -20.87
N ALA A 208 17.12 -19.70 -19.63
CA ALA A 208 16.84 -18.30 -19.38
C ALA A 208 18.06 -17.42 -19.72
N ASP A 209 17.82 -16.13 -19.99
CA ASP A 209 18.87 -15.14 -20.14
C ASP A 209 19.59 -14.87 -18.81
N SER A 210 20.73 -14.19 -18.88
CA SER A 210 21.58 -13.91 -17.71
C SER A 210 20.91 -13.05 -16.66
N ILE A 211 19.93 -12.23 -17.07
CA ILE A 211 19.09 -11.41 -16.17
C ILE A 211 17.65 -11.83 -16.40
N ALA A 212 17.06 -12.47 -15.42
CA ALA A 212 15.69 -12.91 -15.45
C ALA A 212 15.10 -12.96 -14.05
N PHE A 213 13.80 -12.85 -13.95
CA PHE A 213 13.08 -13.09 -12.72
C PHE A 213 11.85 -13.98 -12.94
N VAL A 214 11.43 -14.65 -11.88
CA VAL A 214 10.20 -15.45 -11.87
C VAL A 214 9.15 -14.77 -11.02
N GLU A 215 7.93 -14.74 -11.52
CA GLU A 215 6.73 -14.35 -10.80
C GLU A 215 5.88 -15.59 -10.50
N LEU A 216 5.53 -15.78 -9.24
CA LEU A 216 4.47 -16.71 -8.84
C LEU A 216 3.12 -16.01 -8.97
N LEU A 217 2.16 -16.71 -9.54
CA LEU A 217 0.84 -16.20 -9.88
C LEU A 217 -0.23 -16.95 -9.08
N ASP A 218 -1.31 -16.26 -8.72
CA ASP A 218 -2.51 -16.89 -8.23
C ASP A 218 -3.36 -17.49 -9.37
N ASN A 219 -4.54 -18.01 -9.02
CA ASN A 219 -5.48 -18.60 -9.99
C ASN A 219 -6.18 -17.57 -10.91
N GLN A 220 -5.88 -16.28 -10.76
CA GLN A 220 -6.37 -15.17 -11.58
C GLN A 220 -5.22 -14.48 -12.34
N ASP A 221 -4.06 -15.14 -12.44
CA ASP A 221 -2.82 -14.62 -13.04
C ASP A 221 -2.28 -13.34 -12.35
N LYS A 222 -2.72 -13.07 -11.13
CA LYS A 222 -2.18 -11.95 -10.34
C LYS A 222 -0.84 -12.35 -9.74
N VAL A 223 0.15 -11.46 -9.88
CA VAL A 223 1.47 -11.64 -9.29
C VAL A 223 1.37 -11.58 -7.76
N LEU A 224 1.77 -12.67 -7.11
CA LEU A 224 1.85 -12.79 -5.66
C LEU A 224 3.23 -12.49 -5.13
N ARG A 225 4.26 -13.01 -5.79
CA ARG A 225 5.67 -12.82 -5.42
C ARG A 225 6.56 -12.85 -6.65
N ARG A 226 7.69 -12.13 -6.55
CA ARG A 226 8.75 -12.09 -7.56
C ARG A 226 10.07 -12.43 -6.92
N ARG A 227 10.91 -13.21 -7.64
CA ARG A 227 12.30 -13.53 -7.26
C ARG A 227 13.21 -13.53 -8.47
N PRO A 228 14.43 -12.99 -8.36
CA PRO A 228 15.41 -13.09 -9.42
C PRO A 228 15.83 -14.55 -9.63
N VAL A 229 16.26 -14.88 -10.84
CA VAL A 229 16.93 -16.14 -11.14
C VAL A 229 18.41 -15.96 -10.82
N ILE A 230 18.92 -16.71 -9.83
CA ILE A 230 20.31 -16.68 -9.42
C ILE A 230 20.88 -18.09 -9.63
N ASP A 231 21.97 -18.19 -10.38
CA ASP A 231 22.62 -19.48 -10.71
C ASP A 231 21.65 -20.54 -11.27
N GLY A 232 20.70 -20.08 -12.12
CA GLY A 232 19.70 -20.94 -12.71
C GLY A 232 18.59 -21.36 -11.75
N ARG A 233 18.41 -20.68 -10.63
CA ARG A 233 17.41 -21.03 -9.64
C ARG A 233 16.61 -19.81 -9.16
N ALA A 234 15.29 -19.98 -8.98
CA ALA A 234 14.41 -19.04 -8.29
C ALA A 234 13.83 -19.72 -7.04
N GLU A 235 13.95 -19.07 -5.88
CA GLU A 235 13.58 -19.62 -4.59
C GLU A 235 12.49 -18.78 -3.92
N PHE A 236 11.41 -19.45 -3.52
CA PHE A 236 10.27 -18.84 -2.85
C PHE A 236 10.06 -19.52 -1.51
N TYR A 237 10.28 -18.79 -0.43
CA TYR A 237 10.13 -19.27 0.95
C TYR A 237 8.84 -18.73 1.57
N TYR A 238 8.34 -19.48 2.57
CA TYR A 238 7.18 -19.09 3.39
C TYR A 238 5.94 -18.77 2.55
N LEU A 239 5.62 -19.65 1.61
CA LEU A 239 4.40 -19.56 0.83
C LEU A 239 3.26 -20.25 1.55
N ASN A 240 2.07 -19.69 1.46
CA ASN A 240 0.86 -20.36 1.91
C ASN A 240 0.62 -21.62 1.08
N PRO A 241 0.21 -22.75 1.69
CA PRO A 241 -0.18 -23.95 0.94
C PRO A 241 -1.24 -23.62 -0.09
N GLY A 242 -1.09 -24.13 -1.31
CA GLY A 242 -2.04 -23.80 -2.39
C GLY A 242 -1.56 -24.20 -3.78
N LYS A 243 -2.17 -23.57 -4.76
CA LYS A 243 -1.92 -23.77 -6.19
C LYS A 243 -1.39 -22.47 -6.79
N TYR A 244 -0.29 -22.55 -7.51
CA TYR A 244 0.40 -21.42 -8.08
C TYR A 244 0.71 -21.66 -9.55
N GLY A 245 0.52 -20.65 -10.37
CA GLY A 245 1.16 -20.52 -11.66
C GLY A 245 2.55 -19.90 -11.51
N ALA A 246 3.36 -20.00 -12.54
CA ALA A 246 4.62 -19.28 -12.60
C ALA A 246 4.87 -18.75 -14.02
N ARG A 247 5.49 -17.57 -14.10
CA ARG A 247 6.03 -17.03 -15.34
C ARG A 247 7.43 -16.48 -15.13
N LEU A 248 8.29 -16.65 -16.10
CA LEU A 248 9.63 -16.08 -16.15
C LEU A 248 9.61 -14.91 -17.12
N VAL A 249 10.26 -13.82 -16.73
CA VAL A 249 10.51 -12.64 -17.57
C VAL A 249 12.01 -12.51 -17.77
N ASN A 250 12.44 -12.45 -19.04
CA ASN A 250 13.81 -12.06 -19.38
C ASN A 250 13.91 -10.55 -19.28
N ASP A 251 14.53 -10.07 -18.21
CA ASP A 251 14.68 -8.66 -17.88
C ASP A 251 15.92 -8.08 -18.57
N THR A 252 15.75 -7.67 -19.82
CA THR A 252 16.89 -7.29 -20.68
C THR A 252 17.58 -6.00 -20.24
N ASN A 253 16.88 -5.13 -19.53
CA ASN A 253 17.40 -3.85 -19.03
C ASN A 253 17.73 -3.86 -17.53
N GLY A 254 17.39 -4.93 -16.82
CA GLY A 254 17.72 -5.11 -15.39
C GLY A 254 16.91 -4.22 -14.44
N ASN A 255 15.73 -3.74 -14.85
CA ASN A 255 14.91 -2.84 -14.05
C ASN A 255 13.95 -3.57 -13.07
N GLY A 256 13.84 -4.90 -13.16
CA GLY A 256 13.02 -5.75 -12.29
C GLY A 256 11.53 -5.72 -12.60
N VAL A 257 11.11 -5.15 -13.73
CA VAL A 257 9.71 -5.12 -14.20
C VAL A 257 9.66 -5.55 -15.67
N TRP A 258 8.52 -6.09 -16.08
CA TRP A 258 8.31 -6.42 -17.49
C TRP A 258 8.06 -5.15 -18.32
N ASP A 259 8.76 -5.00 -19.44
CA ASP A 259 8.61 -3.89 -20.37
C ASP A 259 7.90 -4.30 -21.66
N ALA A 260 6.88 -3.53 -22.04
CA ALA A 260 6.05 -3.77 -23.22
C ALA A 260 6.76 -3.49 -24.56
N GLY A 261 7.98 -2.95 -24.51
CA GLY A 261 8.68 -2.46 -25.69
C GLY A 261 8.21 -1.07 -26.14
N ASP A 262 8.83 -0.55 -27.20
CA ASP A 262 8.54 0.77 -27.74
C ASP A 262 8.56 0.70 -29.29
N TYR A 263 7.40 0.83 -29.90
CA TYR A 263 7.26 0.73 -31.34
C TYR A 263 8.01 1.84 -32.10
N GLU A 264 8.02 3.06 -31.55
CA GLU A 264 8.68 4.21 -32.21
C GLU A 264 10.20 4.06 -32.19
N LYS A 265 10.74 3.44 -31.13
CA LYS A 265 12.17 3.16 -30.98
C LYS A 265 12.60 1.80 -31.54
N GLY A 266 11.65 0.99 -32.05
CA GLY A 266 11.92 -0.34 -32.53
C GLY A 266 12.35 -1.34 -31.45
N ILE A 267 12.00 -1.07 -30.19
CA ILE A 267 12.31 -1.95 -29.04
C ILE A 267 11.22 -3.01 -28.93
N GLN A 268 11.61 -4.28 -28.93
CA GLN A 268 10.69 -5.41 -28.74
C GLN A 268 10.30 -5.53 -27.25
N PRO A 269 9.10 -6.04 -26.93
CA PRO A 269 8.73 -6.37 -25.56
C PRO A 269 9.63 -7.47 -25.01
N GLU A 270 9.83 -7.47 -23.71
CA GLU A 270 10.59 -8.51 -23.03
C GLU A 270 9.89 -9.86 -23.13
N MET A 271 10.68 -10.92 -23.31
CA MET A 271 10.16 -12.26 -23.48
C MET A 271 9.64 -12.81 -22.15
N VAL A 272 8.44 -13.41 -22.23
CA VAL A 272 7.76 -14.02 -21.09
C VAL A 272 7.50 -15.48 -21.40
N TYR A 273 7.86 -16.37 -20.47
CA TYR A 273 7.63 -17.80 -20.55
C TYR A 273 6.73 -18.23 -19.40
N TYR A 274 5.69 -18.99 -19.69
CA TYR A 274 4.81 -19.55 -18.67
C TYR A 274 5.23 -20.97 -18.32
N TYR A 275 5.28 -21.29 -17.03
CA TYR A 275 5.49 -22.66 -16.59
C TYR A 275 4.25 -23.50 -16.94
N PRO A 276 4.41 -24.65 -17.63
CA PRO A 276 3.27 -25.35 -18.23
C PRO A 276 2.38 -26.09 -17.21
N HIS A 277 2.80 -26.18 -15.96
CA HIS A 277 2.09 -26.94 -14.93
C HIS A 277 1.71 -26.05 -13.75
N ILE A 278 0.67 -26.46 -13.03
CA ILE A 278 0.33 -25.86 -11.74
C ILE A 278 1.25 -26.43 -10.66
N ILE A 279 1.85 -25.55 -9.87
CA ILE A 279 2.66 -25.91 -8.72
C ILE A 279 1.72 -26.01 -7.52
N GLU A 280 1.51 -27.23 -7.01
CA GLU A 280 0.65 -27.48 -5.86
C GLU A 280 1.48 -28.07 -4.73
N PHE A 281 1.36 -27.52 -3.52
CA PHE A 281 2.05 -28.03 -2.35
C PHE A 281 1.22 -27.86 -1.07
N LYS A 282 1.59 -28.61 -0.04
CA LYS A 282 0.98 -28.59 1.30
C LYS A 282 1.93 -27.89 2.28
N ALA A 283 1.38 -27.59 3.46
CA ALA A 283 2.19 -27.09 4.58
C ALA A 283 3.36 -28.04 4.89
N ASN A 284 4.48 -27.44 5.30
CA ASN A 284 5.74 -28.13 5.61
C ASN A 284 6.31 -28.96 4.43
N TRP A 285 6.09 -28.49 3.21
CA TRP A 285 6.58 -29.11 1.98
C TRP A 285 7.49 -28.21 1.20
N ASP A 286 8.57 -28.79 0.64
CA ASP A 286 9.46 -28.18 -0.34
C ASP A 286 9.16 -28.75 -1.72
N ALA A 287 8.54 -27.94 -2.58
CA ALA A 287 8.24 -28.32 -3.95
C ALA A 287 9.37 -27.87 -4.87
N THR A 288 10.10 -28.82 -5.47
CA THR A 288 11.13 -28.52 -6.48
C THR A 288 10.62 -28.88 -7.86
N GLN A 289 10.78 -27.97 -8.84
CA GLN A 289 10.39 -28.15 -10.21
C GLN A 289 11.53 -27.80 -11.16
N ASP A 290 11.73 -28.59 -12.19
CA ASP A 290 12.67 -28.30 -13.26
C ASP A 290 11.93 -27.64 -14.43
N TRP A 291 12.48 -26.54 -14.92
CA TRP A 291 11.88 -25.74 -15.97
C TRP A 291 12.89 -25.37 -17.04
N ASN A 292 12.74 -25.99 -18.20
CA ASN A 292 13.47 -25.59 -19.40
C ASN A 292 12.61 -24.60 -20.21
N VAL A 293 12.98 -23.32 -20.23
CA VAL A 293 12.21 -22.26 -20.89
C VAL A 293 12.34 -22.27 -22.40
N THR A 294 13.34 -22.96 -22.95
CA THR A 294 13.55 -23.10 -24.41
C THR A 294 12.87 -24.34 -24.99
N ALA A 295 12.39 -25.26 -24.16
CA ALA A 295 11.63 -26.41 -24.63
C ALA A 295 10.26 -25.93 -25.10
N VAL A 296 10.01 -26.07 -26.41
CA VAL A 296 8.67 -25.90 -26.98
C VAL A 296 7.78 -27.02 -26.40
N PRO A 297 6.59 -26.70 -25.82
CA PRO A 297 5.68 -27.70 -25.30
C PRO A 297 5.14 -28.64 -26.39
#